data_fb3c234a83982405834a83bc4fc121e1
#
_entry.id   fb3c234a83982405834a83bc4fc121e1
#
_cell.length_a   1.000
_cell.length_b   1.000
_cell.length_c   1.000
_cell.angle_alpha   90.00
_cell.angle_beta   90.00
_cell.angle_gamma   90.00
#
_symmetry.space_group_name_H-M   'P 1'
#
loop_
_entity.id
_entity.type
_entity.pdbx_description
1 polymer ?
#
loop_
_entity_poly.entity_id
_entity_poly.type
_entity_poly.pdbx_seq_one_letter_code
_entity_poly.pdbx_strand_id
1 'polypeptide(L)'
;VKTPKIVSSIFSCQKWKVKTDEPILYLTFDDGPTVQHTDWILQVLDNFNCKATFFCIGKNVQHLTQKYEKIISKGHKTGNHTFNHVKGWATKHNTYLKEVEQCSKMVNSKLFRPPYGKINFNQSKALIKLGYEIIMWDVLSGDFDESLCKEKCLNNITNNIENGSIIVMHDSDKAALRMKYSLPKFLK
;
A
#
# COMPACT_ATOMS: atom_id res chain seq x y z
N VAL A 1 -13.43 4.60 0.29
CA VAL A 1 -14.49 3.58 0.43
C VAL A 1 -14.09 2.61 1.52
N LYS A 2 -15.02 2.25 2.40
CA LYS A 2 -14.79 1.28 3.49
C LYS A 2 -14.87 -0.15 2.96
N THR A 3 -13.94 -1.00 3.36
CA THR A 3 -14.03 -2.45 3.07
C THR A 3 -15.13 -3.08 3.94
N PRO A 4 -16.06 -3.85 3.35
CA PRO A 4 -17.12 -4.50 4.11
C PRO A 4 -16.54 -5.50 5.15
N LYS A 5 -17.10 -5.52 6.36
CA LYS A 5 -16.64 -6.41 7.45
C LYS A 5 -16.68 -7.89 7.06
N ILE A 6 -17.63 -8.30 6.23
CA ILE A 6 -17.74 -9.68 5.76
C ILE A 6 -16.48 -10.12 4.98
N VAL A 7 -15.89 -9.21 4.19
CA VAL A 7 -14.66 -9.52 3.42
C VAL A 7 -13.49 -9.77 4.37
N SER A 8 -13.29 -8.90 5.35
CA SER A 8 -12.22 -9.07 6.34
C SER A 8 -12.41 -10.30 7.23
N SER A 9 -13.66 -10.73 7.47
CA SER A 9 -13.96 -11.96 8.24
C SER A 9 -13.65 -13.21 7.44
N ILE A 10 -13.98 -13.25 6.14
CA ILE A 10 -13.67 -14.39 5.25
C ILE A 10 -12.14 -14.56 5.09
N PHE A 11 -11.42 -13.45 4.96
CA PHE A 11 -9.96 -13.44 4.78
C PHE A 11 -9.22 -13.05 6.07
N SER A 12 -9.58 -13.68 7.18
CA SER A 12 -9.08 -13.35 8.53
C SER A 12 -7.58 -13.57 8.73
N CYS A 13 -6.92 -14.35 7.86
CA CYS A 13 -5.47 -14.51 7.86
C CYS A 13 -4.70 -13.30 7.27
N GLN A 14 -5.41 -12.29 6.77
CA GLN A 14 -4.89 -11.04 6.23
C GLN A 14 -5.22 -9.89 7.19
N LYS A 15 -4.31 -8.93 7.34
CA LYS A 15 -4.55 -7.74 8.16
C LYS A 15 -5.28 -6.67 7.35
N TRP A 16 -6.52 -6.39 7.73
CA TRP A 16 -7.37 -5.36 7.12
C TRP A 16 -7.37 -4.06 7.93
N LYS A 17 -7.15 -4.17 9.23
CA LYS A 17 -7.15 -3.09 10.21
C LYS A 17 -6.26 -3.49 11.38
N VAL A 18 -5.67 -2.54 12.07
CA VAL A 18 -4.94 -2.77 13.33
C VAL A 18 -5.90 -2.60 14.51
N LYS A 19 -5.92 -3.57 15.42
CA LYS A 19 -6.69 -3.42 16.67
C LYS A 19 -5.93 -2.49 17.60
N THR A 20 -6.51 -1.34 17.90
CA THR A 20 -5.98 -0.35 18.85
C THR A 20 -7.12 0.56 19.33
N ASP A 21 -7.04 0.98 20.57
CA ASP A 21 -7.91 2.00 21.14
C ASP A 21 -7.29 3.41 21.00
N GLU A 22 -6.01 3.47 20.64
CA GLU A 22 -5.31 4.73 20.40
C GLU A 22 -5.78 5.37 19.08
N PRO A 23 -5.82 6.72 18.99
CA PRO A 23 -6.22 7.46 17.81
C PRO A 23 -5.11 7.43 16.72
N ILE A 24 -4.76 6.24 16.26
CA ILE A 24 -3.70 6.00 15.28
C ILE A 24 -4.30 5.55 13.96
N LEU A 25 -3.81 6.12 12.84
CA LEU A 25 -4.12 5.72 11.48
C LEU A 25 -2.85 5.21 10.79
N TYR A 26 -3.00 4.20 9.92
CA TYR A 26 -1.90 3.61 9.16
C TYR A 26 -2.01 4.02 7.70
N LEU A 27 -1.30 5.08 7.34
CA LEU A 27 -1.25 5.56 5.96
C LEU A 27 -0.31 4.70 5.14
N THR A 28 -0.76 4.25 3.97
CA THR A 28 0.03 3.40 3.09
C THR A 28 -0.03 3.88 1.64
N PHE A 29 1.07 3.70 0.91
CA PHE A 29 1.20 4.01 -0.51
C PHE A 29 1.62 2.76 -1.27
N ASP A 30 0.91 2.44 -2.35
CA ASP A 30 1.22 1.33 -3.25
C ASP A 30 1.90 1.85 -4.53
N ASP A 31 2.51 0.96 -5.31
CA ASP A 31 3.08 1.14 -6.65
C ASP A 31 4.47 1.79 -6.73
N GLY A 32 4.86 2.59 -5.76
CA GLY A 32 6.15 3.29 -5.77
C GLY A 32 7.40 2.37 -5.73
N PRO A 33 8.60 2.96 -5.69
CA PRO A 33 8.86 4.37 -5.90
C PRO A 33 8.66 4.83 -7.35
N THR A 34 8.32 6.12 -7.54
CA THR A 34 8.21 6.74 -8.86
C THR A 34 9.14 7.95 -9.00
N VAL A 35 9.46 8.32 -10.23
CA VAL A 35 10.33 9.48 -10.50
C VAL A 35 9.65 10.77 -10.04
N GLN A 36 8.35 10.90 -10.33
CA GLN A 36 7.61 12.16 -10.26
C GLN A 36 6.92 12.40 -8.90
N HIS A 37 6.59 11.36 -8.15
CA HIS A 37 5.66 11.52 -7.03
C HIS A 37 6.24 11.15 -5.66
N THR A 38 7.14 10.16 -5.57
CA THR A 38 7.71 9.71 -4.30
C THR A 38 8.31 10.86 -3.49
N ASP A 39 9.14 11.71 -4.10
CA ASP A 39 9.77 12.83 -3.39
C ASP A 39 8.75 13.84 -2.86
N TRP A 40 7.70 14.11 -3.65
CA TRP A 40 6.63 14.99 -3.23
C TRP A 40 5.83 14.41 -2.04
N ILE A 41 5.52 13.09 -2.08
CA ILE A 41 4.86 12.41 -0.97
C ILE A 41 5.71 12.52 0.30
N LEU A 42 7.01 12.22 0.20
CA LEU A 42 7.93 12.30 1.33
C LEU A 42 8.01 13.72 1.91
N GLN A 43 8.02 14.75 1.07
CA GLN A 43 8.00 16.14 1.52
C GLN A 43 6.71 16.49 2.26
N VAL A 44 5.56 16.06 1.75
CA VAL A 44 4.28 16.30 2.45
C VAL A 44 4.27 15.59 3.80
N LEU A 45 4.69 14.33 3.86
CA LEU A 45 4.74 13.58 5.12
C LEU A 45 5.68 14.25 6.15
N ASP A 46 6.82 14.76 5.71
CA ASP A 46 7.75 15.51 6.57
C ASP A 46 7.09 16.78 7.12
N ASN A 47 6.40 17.55 6.29
CA ASN A 47 5.73 18.80 6.70
C ASN A 47 4.67 18.57 7.79
N PHE A 48 4.07 17.38 7.84
CA PHE A 48 3.09 17.00 8.87
C PHE A 48 3.68 16.10 9.96
N ASN A 49 5.00 15.88 9.96
CA ASN A 49 5.69 14.96 10.86
C ASN A 49 5.04 13.55 10.91
N CYS A 50 4.56 13.06 9.77
CA CYS A 50 3.88 11.78 9.64
C CYS A 50 4.79 10.71 9.05
N LYS A 51 4.58 9.46 9.47
CA LYS A 51 5.22 8.29 8.86
C LYS A 51 4.18 7.44 8.13
N ALA A 52 4.64 6.74 7.09
CA ALA A 52 3.79 5.89 6.27
C ALA A 52 4.50 4.56 5.94
N THR A 53 3.75 3.62 5.36
CA THR A 53 4.29 2.38 4.80
C THR A 53 4.15 2.41 3.28
N PHE A 54 5.22 2.14 2.56
CA PHE A 54 5.27 2.09 1.09
C PHE A 54 5.37 0.64 0.63
N PHE A 55 4.34 0.13 -0.06
CA PHE A 55 4.38 -1.18 -0.71
C PHE A 55 4.97 -1.00 -2.11
N CYS A 56 6.24 -1.37 -2.24
CA CYS A 56 7.07 -1.05 -3.40
C CYS A 56 7.06 -2.18 -4.43
N ILE A 57 6.93 -1.81 -5.70
CA ILE A 57 7.15 -2.72 -6.83
C ILE A 57 8.66 -2.96 -6.99
N GLY A 58 9.09 -4.23 -6.95
CA GLY A 58 10.52 -4.56 -6.97
C GLY A 58 11.27 -4.01 -8.18
N LYS A 59 10.66 -4.03 -9.36
CA LYS A 59 11.20 -3.43 -10.58
C LYS A 59 11.44 -1.92 -10.44
N ASN A 60 10.52 -1.21 -9.79
CA ASN A 60 10.68 0.22 -9.55
C ASN A 60 11.83 0.50 -8.57
N VAL A 61 11.95 -0.31 -7.52
CA VAL A 61 13.08 -0.22 -6.57
C VAL A 61 14.41 -0.45 -7.27
N GLN A 62 14.47 -1.46 -8.15
CA GLN A 62 15.68 -1.75 -8.93
C GLN A 62 16.14 -0.55 -9.78
N HIS A 63 15.19 0.17 -10.39
CA HIS A 63 15.50 1.34 -11.22
C HIS A 63 15.68 2.64 -10.43
N LEU A 64 15.10 2.74 -9.25
CA LEU A 64 15.05 3.95 -8.44
C LEU A 64 15.55 3.69 -7.00
N THR A 65 16.66 2.95 -6.88
CA THR A 65 17.24 2.54 -5.59
C THR A 65 17.45 3.71 -4.65
N GLN A 66 17.96 4.85 -5.12
CA GLN A 66 18.17 6.04 -4.30
C GLN A 66 16.86 6.60 -3.70
N LYS A 67 15.74 6.52 -4.44
CA LYS A 67 14.44 6.94 -3.90
C LYS A 67 13.92 5.97 -2.85
N TYR A 68 14.14 4.68 -3.05
CA TYR A 68 13.80 3.64 -2.06
C TYR A 68 14.62 3.83 -0.77
N GLU A 69 15.92 4.06 -0.88
CA GLU A 69 16.78 4.36 0.27
C GLU A 69 16.33 5.64 1.00
N LYS A 70 15.90 6.65 0.25
CA LYS A 70 15.34 7.89 0.82
C LYS A 70 14.05 7.63 1.61
N ILE A 71 13.16 6.75 1.15
CA ILE A 71 11.98 6.33 1.93
C ILE A 71 12.41 5.77 3.28
N ILE A 72 13.40 4.87 3.30
CA ILE A 72 13.90 4.22 4.52
C ILE A 72 14.61 5.23 5.43
N SER A 73 15.52 6.05 4.88
CA SER A 73 16.31 7.01 5.65
C SER A 73 15.44 8.07 6.34
N LYS A 74 14.26 8.36 5.77
CA LYS A 74 13.25 9.24 6.39
C LYS A 74 12.39 8.53 7.45
N GLY A 75 12.68 7.26 7.78
CA GLY A 75 12.01 6.50 8.84
C GLY A 75 10.65 5.93 8.45
N HIS A 76 10.32 5.86 7.17
CA HIS A 76 9.13 5.17 6.69
C HIS A 76 9.36 3.66 6.65
N LYS A 77 8.26 2.88 6.70
CA LYS A 77 8.31 1.43 6.49
C LYS A 77 8.14 1.10 5.02
N THR A 78 8.67 -0.05 4.61
CA THR A 78 8.48 -0.59 3.26
C THR A 78 7.85 -1.97 3.31
N GLY A 79 7.16 -2.36 2.24
CA GLY A 79 6.57 -3.67 2.05
C GLY A 79 6.72 -4.14 0.61
N ASN A 80 6.63 -5.44 0.41
CA ASN A 80 6.74 -6.09 -0.90
C ASN A 80 5.41 -5.97 -1.66
N HIS A 81 5.47 -5.52 -2.92
CA HIS A 81 4.30 -5.40 -3.82
C HIS A 81 4.48 -6.18 -5.14
N THR A 82 5.13 -7.36 -5.07
CA THR A 82 5.65 -8.19 -6.18
C THR A 82 6.71 -7.47 -7.02
N PHE A 83 7.41 -8.20 -7.87
CA PHE A 83 8.45 -7.59 -8.69
C PHE A 83 7.90 -6.85 -9.91
N ASN A 84 6.91 -7.42 -10.62
CA ASN A 84 6.29 -6.84 -11.81
C ASN A 84 4.82 -6.42 -11.62
N HIS A 85 4.35 -6.22 -10.38
CA HIS A 85 2.96 -5.82 -10.09
C HIS A 85 1.92 -6.80 -10.66
N VAL A 86 2.16 -8.11 -10.49
CA VAL A 86 1.31 -9.16 -11.07
C VAL A 86 0.05 -9.42 -10.23
N LYS A 87 -1.09 -9.62 -10.91
CA LYS A 87 -2.36 -9.96 -10.26
C LYS A 87 -2.36 -11.45 -9.84
N GLY A 88 -2.49 -11.74 -8.54
CA GLY A 88 -2.40 -13.12 -8.03
C GLY A 88 -3.43 -14.07 -8.63
N TRP A 89 -4.68 -13.63 -8.82
CA TRP A 89 -5.73 -14.47 -9.42
C TRP A 89 -5.45 -14.85 -10.88
N ALA A 90 -4.68 -14.07 -11.62
CA ALA A 90 -4.33 -14.32 -13.02
C ALA A 90 -2.93 -14.95 -13.19
N THR A 91 -2.21 -15.18 -12.08
CA THR A 91 -0.84 -15.68 -12.10
C THR A 91 -0.76 -17.07 -11.47
N LYS A 92 -0.09 -18.02 -12.14
CA LYS A 92 0.13 -19.36 -11.61
C LYS A 92 0.86 -19.31 -10.26
N HIS A 93 0.52 -20.22 -9.34
CA HIS A 93 1.00 -20.23 -7.97
C HIS A 93 2.53 -20.04 -7.85
N ASN A 94 3.30 -20.92 -8.50
CA ASN A 94 4.76 -20.86 -8.41
C ASN A 94 5.37 -19.60 -9.03
N THR A 95 4.77 -19.09 -10.11
CA THR A 95 5.19 -17.83 -10.73
C THR A 95 4.94 -16.65 -9.79
N TYR A 96 3.79 -16.64 -9.10
CA TYR A 96 3.47 -15.60 -8.13
C TYR A 96 4.44 -15.58 -6.95
N LEU A 97 4.80 -16.76 -6.42
CA LEU A 97 5.78 -16.85 -5.34
C LEU A 97 7.18 -16.37 -5.79
N LYS A 98 7.59 -16.69 -7.03
CA LYS A 98 8.84 -16.17 -7.60
C LYS A 98 8.84 -14.64 -7.74
N GLU A 99 7.71 -14.04 -8.10
CA GLU A 99 7.55 -12.58 -8.15
C GLU A 99 7.76 -11.93 -6.79
N VAL A 100 7.21 -12.53 -5.73
CA VAL A 100 7.41 -12.06 -4.36
C VAL A 100 8.86 -12.27 -3.91
N GLU A 101 9.45 -13.43 -4.20
CA GLU A 101 10.85 -13.74 -3.90
C GLU A 101 11.80 -12.78 -4.63
N GLN A 102 11.57 -12.51 -5.90
CA GLN A 102 12.40 -11.58 -6.67
C GLN A 102 12.31 -10.15 -6.09
N CYS A 103 11.13 -9.71 -5.73
CA CYS A 103 10.92 -8.43 -5.06
C CYS A 103 11.65 -8.36 -3.71
N SER A 104 11.68 -9.46 -2.95
CA SER A 104 12.34 -9.49 -1.64
C SER A 104 13.85 -9.27 -1.69
N LYS A 105 14.49 -9.47 -2.84
CA LYS A 105 15.91 -9.14 -3.06
C LYS A 105 16.15 -7.63 -3.09
N MET A 106 15.10 -6.86 -3.40
CA MET A 106 15.14 -5.39 -3.48
C MET A 106 14.51 -4.75 -2.22
N VAL A 107 13.43 -5.36 -1.70
CA VAL A 107 12.65 -4.85 -0.58
C VAL A 107 12.81 -5.76 0.63
N ASN A 108 13.69 -5.39 1.56
CA ASN A 108 13.94 -6.16 2.78
C ASN A 108 12.80 -5.95 3.80
N SER A 109 11.69 -6.63 3.59
CA SER A 109 10.51 -6.53 4.46
C SER A 109 9.69 -7.82 4.43
N LYS A 110 9.06 -8.14 5.56
CA LYS A 110 8.06 -9.22 5.65
C LYS A 110 6.61 -8.70 5.54
N LEU A 111 6.42 -7.39 5.39
CA LEU A 111 5.12 -6.85 5.00
C LEU A 111 4.90 -7.09 3.51
N PHE A 112 3.74 -7.62 3.16
CA PHE A 112 3.37 -7.90 1.78
C PHE A 112 1.97 -7.37 1.50
N ARG A 113 1.79 -6.72 0.35
CA ARG A 113 0.44 -6.38 -0.16
C ARG A 113 0.28 -6.93 -1.57
N PRO A 114 -0.76 -7.72 -1.85
CA PRO A 114 -0.99 -8.23 -3.19
C PRO A 114 -1.46 -7.11 -4.12
N PRO A 115 -0.89 -6.96 -5.32
CA PRO A 115 -1.39 -6.02 -6.31
C PRO A 115 -2.89 -6.19 -6.55
N TYR A 116 -3.60 -5.05 -6.66
CA TYR A 116 -5.07 -5.01 -6.82
C TYR A 116 -5.86 -5.65 -5.67
N GLY A 117 -5.23 -6.02 -4.55
CA GLY A 117 -5.86 -6.83 -3.51
C GLY A 117 -6.18 -8.27 -3.96
N LYS A 118 -5.61 -8.73 -5.06
CA LYS A 118 -5.96 -10.00 -5.72
C LYS A 118 -4.93 -11.08 -5.42
N ILE A 119 -5.21 -11.91 -4.42
CA ILE A 119 -4.43 -13.08 -4.04
C ILE A 119 -5.37 -14.26 -3.80
N ASN A 120 -4.99 -15.48 -4.23
CA ASN A 120 -5.76 -16.67 -3.92
C ASN A 120 -5.33 -17.31 -2.60
N PHE A 121 -6.16 -18.23 -2.08
CA PHE A 121 -5.94 -18.86 -0.79
C PHE A 121 -4.61 -19.60 -0.69
N ASN A 122 -4.22 -20.34 -1.74
CA ASN A 122 -2.98 -21.12 -1.72
C ASN A 122 -1.74 -20.22 -1.74
N GLN A 123 -1.76 -19.12 -2.51
CA GLN A 123 -0.70 -18.11 -2.53
C GLN A 123 -0.58 -17.45 -1.15
N SER A 124 -1.72 -17.05 -0.57
CA SER A 124 -1.79 -16.45 0.76
C SER A 124 -1.19 -17.36 1.83
N LYS A 125 -1.62 -18.63 1.88
CA LYS A 125 -1.12 -19.64 2.82
C LYS A 125 0.39 -19.88 2.66
N ALA A 126 0.89 -19.92 1.43
CA ALA A 126 2.32 -20.11 1.15
C ALA A 126 3.15 -18.92 1.64
N LEU A 127 2.71 -17.68 1.37
CA LEU A 127 3.41 -16.48 1.82
C LEU A 127 3.43 -16.36 3.35
N ILE A 128 2.33 -16.69 4.03
CA ILE A 128 2.30 -16.73 5.50
C ILE A 128 3.29 -17.75 6.05
N LYS A 129 3.40 -18.94 5.45
CA LYS A 129 4.41 -19.93 5.83
C LYS A 129 5.86 -19.45 5.63
N LEU A 130 6.09 -18.55 4.67
CA LEU A 130 7.38 -17.88 4.45
C LEU A 130 7.61 -16.68 5.37
N GLY A 131 6.72 -16.47 6.34
CA GLY A 131 6.80 -15.42 7.35
C GLY A 131 6.33 -14.04 6.88
N TYR A 132 5.59 -13.95 5.77
CA TYR A 132 4.99 -12.69 5.35
C TYR A 132 3.70 -12.38 6.12
N GLU A 133 3.54 -11.11 6.49
CA GLU A 133 2.28 -10.53 6.92
C GLU A 133 1.58 -9.90 5.72
N ILE A 134 0.38 -10.41 5.39
CA ILE A 134 -0.40 -9.88 4.26
C ILE A 134 -1.24 -8.71 4.76
N ILE A 135 -0.87 -7.50 4.32
CA ILE A 135 -1.49 -6.24 4.72
C ILE A 135 -2.46 -5.79 3.62
N MET A 136 -3.72 -5.80 3.94
CA MET A 136 -4.80 -5.28 3.12
C MET A 136 -5.15 -3.84 3.58
N TRP A 137 -6.39 -3.43 3.44
CA TRP A 137 -6.88 -2.11 3.86
C TRP A 137 -8.36 -2.18 4.24
N ASP A 138 -8.76 -1.30 5.12
CA ASP A 138 -10.16 -1.07 5.42
C ASP A 138 -10.69 0.23 4.78
N VAL A 139 -9.79 1.16 4.42
CA VAL A 139 -10.13 2.41 3.75
C VAL A 139 -9.37 2.57 2.45
N LEU A 140 -10.08 2.58 1.33
CA LEU A 140 -9.56 2.83 -0.01
C LEU A 140 -9.89 4.26 -0.43
N SER A 141 -8.88 5.07 -0.75
CA SER A 141 -9.07 6.44 -1.26
C SER A 141 -9.80 6.47 -2.60
N GLY A 142 -9.46 5.54 -3.49
CA GLY A 142 -9.92 5.52 -4.88
C GLY A 142 -9.16 6.49 -5.77
N ASP A 143 -7.98 6.95 -5.35
CA ASP A 143 -7.16 7.93 -6.06
C ASP A 143 -6.67 7.46 -7.43
N PHE A 144 -6.56 6.14 -7.64
CA PHE A 144 -6.22 5.53 -8.94
C PHE A 144 -7.38 5.52 -9.96
N ASP A 145 -8.62 5.78 -9.51
CA ASP A 145 -9.79 5.76 -10.37
C ASP A 145 -10.01 7.13 -11.02
N GLU A 146 -9.69 7.22 -12.31
CA GLU A 146 -9.76 8.46 -13.07
C GLU A 146 -11.20 8.98 -13.27
N SER A 147 -12.20 8.14 -13.03
CA SER A 147 -13.61 8.54 -13.07
C SER A 147 -14.06 9.31 -11.82
N LEU A 148 -13.29 9.23 -10.72
CA LEU A 148 -13.61 9.92 -9.48
C LEU A 148 -13.03 11.35 -9.46
N CYS A 149 -13.81 12.29 -8.96
CA CYS A 149 -13.29 13.63 -8.65
C CYS A 149 -12.41 13.58 -7.37
N LYS A 150 -11.50 14.52 -7.26
CA LYS A 150 -10.52 14.61 -6.17
C LYS A 150 -11.19 14.80 -4.78
N GLU A 151 -12.32 15.51 -4.73
CA GLU A 151 -13.13 15.70 -3.52
C GLU A 151 -13.73 14.39 -3.04
N LYS A 152 -14.19 13.53 -3.96
CA LYS A 152 -14.71 12.20 -3.63
C LYS A 152 -13.62 11.31 -3.02
N CYS A 153 -12.40 11.39 -3.55
CA CYS A 153 -11.26 10.65 -2.97
C CYS A 153 -10.95 11.10 -1.54
N LEU A 154 -10.94 12.40 -1.27
CA LEU A 154 -10.80 12.92 0.10
C LEU A 154 -11.93 12.41 1.00
N ASN A 155 -13.19 12.53 0.57
CA ASN A 155 -14.35 12.06 1.32
C ASN A 155 -14.34 10.53 1.55
N ASN A 156 -13.81 9.76 0.60
CA ASN A 156 -13.62 8.32 0.78
C ASN A 156 -12.69 7.99 1.96
N ILE A 157 -11.74 8.86 2.27
CA ILE A 157 -10.87 8.71 3.44
C ILE A 157 -11.60 9.25 4.68
N THR A 158 -11.88 10.55 4.72
CA THR A 158 -12.33 11.27 5.93
C THR A 158 -13.62 10.72 6.54
N ASN A 159 -14.55 10.23 5.70
CA ASN A 159 -15.84 9.70 6.16
C ASN A 159 -15.77 8.22 6.61
N ASN A 160 -14.61 7.55 6.48
CA ASN A 160 -14.53 6.11 6.71
C ASN A 160 -13.41 5.70 7.68
N ILE A 161 -12.58 6.64 8.11
CA ILE A 161 -11.50 6.35 9.06
C ILE A 161 -12.03 6.14 10.48
N GLU A 162 -11.36 5.26 11.19
CA GLU A 162 -11.51 4.99 12.62
C GLU A 162 -10.18 4.53 13.19
N ASN A 163 -10.02 4.46 14.51
CA ASN A 163 -8.77 4.04 15.15
C ASN A 163 -8.28 2.71 14.55
N GLY A 164 -7.03 2.66 14.17
CA GLY A 164 -6.40 1.49 13.55
C GLY A 164 -6.66 1.31 12.05
N SER A 165 -7.37 2.22 11.39
CA SER A 165 -7.63 2.13 9.94
C SER A 165 -6.33 2.08 9.13
N ILE A 166 -6.27 1.13 8.19
CA ILE A 166 -5.23 1.06 7.16
C ILE A 166 -5.77 1.72 5.90
N ILE A 167 -5.16 2.82 5.49
CA ILE A 167 -5.60 3.67 4.38
C ILE A 167 -4.69 3.43 3.19
N VAL A 168 -5.25 3.18 2.01
CA VAL A 168 -4.50 3.03 0.76
C VAL A 168 -4.62 4.27 -0.10
N MET A 169 -3.48 4.80 -0.48
CA MET A 169 -3.23 5.73 -1.57
C MET A 169 -2.17 5.14 -2.52
N HIS A 170 -1.93 5.76 -3.68
CA HIS A 170 -1.00 5.23 -4.65
C HIS A 170 0.05 6.26 -5.05
N ASP A 171 1.31 5.82 -5.09
CA ASP A 171 2.46 6.54 -5.66
C ASP A 171 2.55 6.19 -7.15
N SER A 172 1.65 6.77 -7.95
CA SER A 172 1.55 6.48 -9.38
C SER A 172 0.96 7.66 -10.18
N ASP A 173 1.24 7.71 -11.49
CA ASP A 173 0.75 8.78 -12.38
C ASP A 173 -0.78 8.86 -12.40
N LYS A 174 -1.46 7.73 -12.41
CA LYS A 174 -2.94 7.68 -12.40
C LYS A 174 -3.54 8.30 -11.15
N ALA A 175 -2.90 8.12 -10.01
CA ALA A 175 -3.37 8.64 -8.73
C ALA A 175 -3.00 10.12 -8.51
N ALA A 176 -1.99 10.62 -9.20
CA ALA A 176 -1.29 11.86 -8.91
C ALA A 176 -2.22 13.07 -8.66
N LEU A 177 -3.20 13.30 -9.53
CA LEU A 177 -4.11 14.43 -9.41
C LEU A 177 -4.93 14.38 -8.11
N ARG A 178 -5.50 13.20 -7.82
CA ARG A 178 -6.37 12.98 -6.66
C ARG A 178 -5.59 12.82 -5.37
N MET A 179 -4.47 12.12 -5.41
CA MET A 179 -3.55 11.94 -4.30
C MET A 179 -2.96 13.29 -3.84
N LYS A 180 -2.45 14.10 -4.76
CA LYS A 180 -1.88 15.43 -4.45
C LYS A 180 -2.91 16.41 -3.87
N TYR A 181 -4.18 16.28 -4.22
CA TYR A 181 -5.25 17.06 -3.61
C TYR A 181 -5.64 16.55 -2.23
N SER A 182 -5.77 15.22 -2.08
CA SER A 182 -6.34 14.60 -0.88
C SER A 182 -5.35 14.49 0.27
N LEU A 183 -4.09 14.12 -0.01
CA LEU A 183 -3.09 13.85 1.04
C LEU A 183 -2.87 15.03 1.99
N PRO A 184 -2.53 16.25 1.56
CA PRO A 184 -2.28 17.36 2.48
C PRO A 184 -3.55 17.84 3.20
N LYS A 185 -4.74 17.65 2.60
CA LYS A 185 -6.01 18.00 3.24
C LYS A 185 -6.44 16.98 4.29
N PHE A 186 -6.12 15.72 4.06
CA PHE A 186 -6.36 14.64 5.01
C PHE A 186 -5.44 14.72 6.23
N LEU A 187 -4.19 15.14 6.05
CA LEU A 187 -3.21 15.25 7.13
C LEU A 187 -3.36 16.53 7.98
N LYS A 188 -4.12 17.53 7.50
CA LYS A 188 -4.44 18.77 8.22
C LYS A 188 -5.53 18.53 9.25
#